data_4d57fb18c9a0a59d329cf1e2cd8d1cf9
#
_entry.id   4d57fb18c9a0a59d329cf1e2cd8d1cf9
#
_cell.length_a   1.000
_cell.length_b   1.000
_cell.length_c   1.000
_cell.angle_alpha   90.00
_cell.angle_beta   90.00
_cell.angle_gamma   90.00
#
_symmetry.space_group_name_H-M   'P 1'
#
loop_
_entity.id
_entity.type
_entity.pdbx_description
1 polymer ?
#
loop_
_entity_poly.entity_id
_entity_poly.type
_entity_poly.pdbx_seq_one_letter_code
_entity_poly.pdbx_strand_id
1 'polypeptide(L)'
;MNAFVDLIRQYNVEEYDFTILETSTYDVIHDVSTLRSEVGILFMNDANKEYIKKLLHQNNLVFNELFIAKPHVFISKKHPLIHKEVLTLEDLEPYPCFTFDQGAHDAFYLWEEILPAMKHKKEVHVHDRASLFNLAVGLNGYTISSGILGADLNGEHVVVKTSGSG
;
A
#
# COMPACT_ATOMS: atom_id res chain seq x y z
N MET A 1 2.69 1.27 -9.35
CA MET A 1 2.46 0.88 -10.78
C MET A 1 2.83 2.01 -11.75
N ASN A 2 2.31 3.24 -11.62
CA ASN A 2 2.60 4.33 -12.57
C ASN A 2 4.08 4.71 -12.68
N ALA A 3 4.78 4.81 -11.55
CA ALA A 3 6.23 5.08 -11.57
C ALA A 3 7.01 4.04 -12.40
N PHE A 4 6.55 2.79 -12.40
CA PHE A 4 7.16 1.74 -13.20
C PHE A 4 6.82 1.87 -14.69
N VAL A 5 5.59 2.27 -15.03
CA VAL A 5 5.23 2.60 -16.42
C VAL A 5 6.10 3.75 -16.94
N ASP A 6 6.30 4.79 -16.12
CA ASP A 6 7.14 5.92 -16.49
C ASP A 6 8.62 5.51 -16.60
N LEU A 7 9.09 4.63 -15.72
CA LEU A 7 10.44 4.05 -15.82
C LEU A 7 10.64 3.32 -17.15
N ILE A 8 9.72 2.41 -17.51
CA ILE A 8 9.80 1.67 -18.78
C ILE A 8 9.79 2.64 -19.98
N ARG A 9 8.93 3.66 -19.96
CA ARG A 9 8.87 4.65 -21.03
C ARG A 9 10.16 5.45 -21.18
N GLN A 10 10.88 5.68 -20.08
CA GLN A 10 12.18 6.36 -20.10
C GLN A 10 13.33 5.45 -20.53
N TYR A 11 13.13 4.14 -20.42
CA TYR A 11 14.13 3.13 -20.75
C TYR A 11 14.16 2.86 -22.26
N ASN A 12 14.49 3.87 -23.04
CA ASN A 12 14.46 3.87 -24.51
C ASN A 12 15.45 2.85 -25.14
N VAL A 13 15.25 1.57 -24.87
CA VAL A 13 16.03 0.44 -25.40
C VAL A 13 15.14 -0.44 -26.27
N GLU A 14 15.75 -1.13 -27.24
CA GLU A 14 15.02 -1.98 -28.18
C GLU A 14 14.47 -3.26 -27.51
N GLU A 15 15.17 -3.78 -26.49
CA GLU A 15 14.76 -4.99 -25.76
C GLU A 15 14.88 -4.78 -24.26
N TYR A 16 13.89 -5.25 -23.51
CA TYR A 16 13.94 -5.31 -22.04
C TYR A 16 13.09 -6.47 -21.52
N ASP A 17 13.49 -6.99 -20.37
CA ASP A 17 12.73 -7.98 -19.60
C ASP A 17 12.67 -7.53 -18.14
N PHE A 18 11.47 -7.13 -17.70
CA PHE A 18 11.22 -6.68 -16.35
C PHE A 18 10.19 -7.57 -15.66
N THR A 19 10.52 -8.02 -14.46
CA THR A 19 9.58 -8.73 -13.60
C THR A 19 9.21 -7.83 -12.42
N ILE A 20 7.91 -7.64 -12.18
CA ILE A 20 7.39 -6.97 -10.99
C ILE A 20 6.70 -8.01 -10.12
N LEU A 21 7.13 -8.11 -8.86
CA LEU A 21 6.50 -8.94 -7.85
C LEU A 21 5.83 -8.02 -6.82
N GLU A 22 4.56 -8.27 -6.54
CA GLU A 22 3.85 -7.65 -5.43
C GLU A 22 3.72 -8.71 -4.32
N THR A 23 4.40 -8.51 -3.20
CA THR A 23 4.53 -9.51 -2.15
C THR A 23 4.67 -8.84 -0.77
N SER A 24 4.80 -9.62 0.30
CA SER A 24 4.92 -9.12 1.66
C SER A 24 6.24 -8.36 1.88
N THR A 25 6.26 -7.46 2.86
CA THR A 25 7.49 -6.73 3.25
C THR A 25 8.64 -7.67 3.57
N TYR A 26 8.36 -8.80 4.24
CA TYR A 26 9.37 -9.81 4.53
C TYR A 26 9.95 -10.44 3.26
N ASP A 27 9.08 -10.83 2.34
CA ASP A 27 9.50 -11.46 1.08
C ASP A 27 10.27 -10.48 0.20
N VAL A 28 9.90 -9.20 0.16
CA VAL A 28 10.69 -8.15 -0.52
C VAL A 28 12.11 -8.11 0.02
N ILE A 29 12.30 -8.09 1.34
CA ILE A 29 13.64 -8.08 1.97
C ILE A 29 14.39 -9.37 1.65
N HIS A 30 13.72 -10.52 1.73
CA HIS A 30 14.30 -11.81 1.43
C HIS A 30 14.75 -11.91 -0.03
N ASP A 31 13.90 -11.52 -0.97
CA ASP A 31 14.18 -11.62 -2.41
C ASP A 31 15.37 -10.74 -2.82
N VAL A 32 15.48 -9.53 -2.25
CA VAL A 32 16.64 -8.67 -2.51
C VAL A 32 17.90 -9.24 -1.85
N SER A 33 17.80 -9.74 -0.61
CA SER A 33 18.95 -10.31 0.10
C SER A 33 19.52 -11.58 -0.56
N THR A 34 18.66 -12.33 -1.24
CA THR A 34 19.02 -13.55 -1.97
C THR A 34 19.28 -13.33 -3.46
N LEU A 35 19.28 -12.07 -3.91
CA LEU A 35 19.50 -11.68 -5.31
C LEU A 35 18.44 -12.24 -6.29
N ARG A 36 17.25 -12.56 -5.80
CA ARG A 36 16.08 -12.89 -6.63
C ARG A 36 15.44 -11.64 -7.22
N SER A 37 15.60 -10.51 -6.54
CA SER A 37 15.23 -9.18 -7.01
C SER A 37 16.40 -8.23 -6.86
N GLU A 38 16.56 -7.32 -7.81
CA GLU A 38 17.62 -6.30 -7.78
C GLU A 38 17.28 -5.13 -6.86
N VAL A 39 15.99 -4.80 -6.78
CA VAL A 39 15.46 -3.66 -6.02
C VAL A 39 14.19 -4.07 -5.30
N GLY A 40 14.05 -3.65 -4.04
CA GLY A 40 12.81 -3.76 -3.26
C GLY A 40 12.27 -2.38 -2.90
N ILE A 41 10.96 -2.20 -2.95
CA ILE A 41 10.29 -0.99 -2.46
C ILE A 41 9.50 -1.35 -1.23
N LEU A 42 9.80 -0.67 -0.12
CA LEU A 42 9.18 -0.90 1.18
C LEU A 42 8.47 0.36 1.67
N PHE A 43 7.40 0.15 2.42
CA PHE A 43 6.78 1.20 3.22
C PHE A 43 7.33 1.16 4.65
N MET A 44 7.71 2.33 5.18
CA MET A 44 8.24 2.47 6.51
C MET A 44 7.51 3.58 7.26
N ASN A 45 7.06 3.30 8.48
CA ASN A 45 6.42 4.26 9.38
C ASN A 45 7.10 4.25 10.75
N ASP A 46 6.67 5.12 11.66
CA ASP A 46 7.29 5.21 12.99
C ASP A 46 7.14 3.94 13.84
N ALA A 47 6.10 3.14 13.60
CA ALA A 47 5.88 1.89 14.35
C ALA A 47 6.77 0.73 13.87
N ASN A 48 7.06 0.65 12.56
CA ASN A 48 7.79 -0.48 11.97
C ASN A 48 9.26 -0.18 11.63
N LYS A 49 9.65 1.08 11.62
CA LYS A 49 10.94 1.55 11.08
C LYS A 49 12.16 0.93 11.78
N GLU A 50 12.14 0.81 13.09
CA GLU A 50 13.28 0.24 13.83
C GLU A 50 13.44 -1.26 13.55
N TYR A 51 12.33 -1.98 13.41
CA TYR A 51 12.35 -3.39 13.06
C TYR A 51 12.81 -3.62 11.63
N ILE A 52 12.27 -2.87 10.68
CA ILE A 52 12.67 -2.97 9.27
C ILE A 52 14.15 -2.61 9.09
N LYS A 53 14.64 -1.55 9.71
CA LYS A 53 16.07 -1.18 9.67
C LYS A 53 16.97 -2.29 10.22
N LYS A 54 16.56 -2.94 11.33
CA LYS A 54 17.29 -4.08 11.86
C LYS A 54 17.34 -5.24 10.87
N LEU A 55 16.23 -5.58 10.23
CA LEU A 55 16.18 -6.63 9.20
C LEU A 55 17.08 -6.29 8.00
N LEU A 56 17.02 -5.08 7.51
CA LEU A 56 17.86 -4.61 6.40
C LEU A 56 19.34 -4.73 6.76
N HIS A 57 19.74 -4.27 7.95
CA HIS A 57 21.11 -4.38 8.41
C HIS A 57 21.59 -5.85 8.54
N GLN A 58 20.74 -6.74 9.08
CA GLN A 58 21.03 -8.16 9.20
C GLN A 58 21.24 -8.85 7.85
N ASN A 59 20.61 -8.31 6.81
CA ASN A 59 20.70 -8.82 5.43
C ASN A 59 21.67 -8.02 4.55
N ASN A 60 22.48 -7.12 5.12
CA ASN A 60 23.43 -6.25 4.41
C ASN A 60 22.78 -5.39 3.31
N LEU A 61 21.54 -4.97 3.54
CA LEU A 61 20.77 -4.13 2.62
C LEU A 61 20.81 -2.67 3.06
N VAL A 62 20.79 -1.77 2.07
CA VAL A 62 20.74 -0.32 2.28
C VAL A 62 19.36 0.20 1.91
N PHE A 63 18.79 1.05 2.77
CA PHE A 63 17.53 1.74 2.51
C PHE A 63 17.79 3.19 2.08
N ASN A 64 17.23 3.57 0.95
CA ASN A 64 17.23 4.94 0.48
C ASN A 64 15.79 5.46 0.47
N GLU A 65 15.52 6.55 1.19
CA GLU A 65 14.21 7.18 1.20
C GLU A 65 13.90 7.76 -0.18
N LEU A 66 12.78 7.38 -0.76
CA LEU A 66 12.29 7.93 -2.03
C LEU A 66 11.44 9.18 -1.82
N PHE A 67 10.50 9.11 -0.88
CA PHE A 67 9.61 10.22 -0.50
C PHE A 67 8.88 9.90 0.80
N ILE A 68 8.31 10.93 1.39
CA ILE A 68 7.42 10.82 2.55
C ILE A 68 5.98 11.01 2.08
N ALA A 69 5.11 10.07 2.41
CA ALA A 69 3.70 10.10 2.08
C ALA A 69 2.83 10.22 3.34
N LYS A 70 1.72 10.95 3.20
CA LYS A 70 0.70 11.03 4.25
C LYS A 70 -0.37 9.95 4.03
N PRO A 71 -1.06 9.49 5.08
CA PRO A 71 -2.19 8.58 4.95
C PRO A 71 -3.35 9.23 4.19
N HIS A 72 -3.94 8.46 3.30
CA HIS A 72 -5.12 8.84 2.55
C HIS A 72 -6.10 7.68 2.52
N VAL A 73 -7.38 8.00 2.53
CA VAL A 73 -8.46 7.03 2.43
C VAL A 73 -8.87 6.88 0.97
N PHE A 74 -8.94 5.65 0.51
CA PHE A 74 -9.40 5.30 -0.83
C PHE A 74 -10.80 4.73 -0.73
N ILE A 75 -11.73 5.34 -1.43
CA ILE A 75 -13.12 4.90 -1.54
C ILE A 75 -13.57 4.90 -3.00
N SER A 76 -14.61 4.11 -3.30
CA SER A 76 -15.25 4.14 -4.61
C SER A 76 -15.90 5.49 -4.89
N LYS A 77 -15.94 5.92 -6.15
CA LYS A 77 -16.75 7.09 -6.59
C LYS A 77 -18.23 6.95 -6.29
N LYS A 78 -18.71 5.74 -6.06
CA LYS A 78 -20.10 5.44 -5.69
C LYS A 78 -20.30 5.32 -4.18
N HIS A 79 -19.24 5.53 -3.40
CA HIS A 79 -19.30 5.39 -1.94
C HIS A 79 -20.22 6.44 -1.33
N PRO A 80 -21.04 6.11 -0.30
CA PRO A 80 -21.93 7.06 0.35
C PRO A 80 -21.23 8.32 0.90
N LEU A 81 -19.95 8.21 1.28
CA LEU A 81 -19.14 9.31 1.80
C LEU A 81 -18.45 10.15 0.71
N ILE A 82 -18.74 9.94 -0.56
CA ILE A 82 -18.02 10.60 -1.69
C ILE A 82 -18.04 12.13 -1.59
N HIS A 83 -19.11 12.70 -1.05
CA HIS A 83 -19.30 14.16 -0.95
C HIS A 83 -18.49 14.80 0.20
N LYS A 84 -17.93 14.00 1.12
CA LYS A 84 -17.06 14.52 2.18
C LYS A 84 -15.64 14.72 1.63
N GLU A 85 -15.05 15.88 1.90
CA GLU A 85 -13.66 16.18 1.52
C GLU A 85 -12.66 15.52 2.44
N VAL A 86 -12.96 15.49 3.73
CA VAL A 86 -12.15 14.87 4.78
C VAL A 86 -12.97 13.77 5.44
N LEU A 87 -12.37 12.60 5.58
CA LEU A 87 -12.97 11.44 6.22
C LEU A 87 -12.34 11.21 7.60
N THR A 88 -13.17 11.13 8.61
CA THR A 88 -12.75 10.73 9.96
C THR A 88 -12.89 9.23 10.14
N LEU A 89 -12.25 8.70 11.16
CA LEU A 89 -12.32 7.28 11.50
C LEU A 89 -13.74 6.86 11.92
N GLU A 90 -14.47 7.75 12.57
CA GLU A 90 -15.88 7.56 12.94
C GLU A 90 -16.77 7.42 11.69
N ASP A 91 -16.51 8.21 10.65
CA ASP A 91 -17.21 8.11 9.38
C ASP A 91 -17.02 6.74 8.72
N LEU A 92 -15.83 6.16 8.88
CA LEU A 92 -15.42 4.92 8.25
C LEU A 92 -15.89 3.67 9.03
N GLU A 93 -16.19 3.79 10.31
CA GLU A 93 -16.55 2.67 11.19
C GLU A 93 -17.69 1.78 10.66
N PRO A 94 -18.74 2.28 9.99
CA PRO A 94 -19.81 1.45 9.44
C PRO A 94 -19.39 0.59 8.25
N TYR A 95 -18.26 0.93 7.58
CA TYR A 95 -17.83 0.34 6.31
C TYR A 95 -16.69 -0.67 6.52
N PRO A 96 -16.57 -1.68 5.64
CA PRO A 96 -15.46 -2.63 5.73
C PRO A 96 -14.12 -1.98 5.31
N CYS A 97 -13.09 -2.25 6.11
CA CYS A 97 -11.71 -1.93 5.80
C CYS A 97 -11.07 -3.09 5.03
N PHE A 98 -10.36 -2.77 3.96
CA PHE A 98 -9.57 -3.75 3.20
C PHE A 98 -8.10 -3.50 3.44
N THR A 99 -7.41 -4.52 3.92
CA THR A 99 -5.99 -4.47 4.27
C THR A 99 -5.21 -5.53 3.48
N PHE A 100 -3.92 -5.30 3.34
CA PHE A 100 -3.03 -6.26 2.71
C PHE A 100 -2.60 -7.33 3.71
N ASP A 101 -2.80 -8.60 3.35
CA ASP A 101 -2.30 -9.73 4.12
C ASP A 101 -0.79 -9.87 3.92
N GLN A 102 -0.03 -9.88 5.01
CA GLN A 102 1.41 -10.07 5.01
C GLN A 102 1.82 -11.56 5.04
N GLY A 103 0.84 -12.48 4.96
CA GLY A 103 1.09 -13.93 4.88
C GLY A 103 1.63 -14.54 6.19
N ALA A 104 2.41 -15.61 6.06
CA ALA A 104 2.93 -16.38 7.20
C ALA A 104 3.86 -15.60 8.15
N HIS A 105 4.35 -14.46 7.73
CA HIS A 105 5.19 -13.55 8.51
C HIS A 105 4.42 -12.33 9.00
N ASP A 106 3.11 -12.48 9.24
CA ASP A 106 2.18 -11.45 9.72
C ASP A 106 2.53 -10.98 11.15
N ALA A 107 3.75 -10.48 11.29
CA ALA A 107 4.17 -9.81 12.51
C ALA A 107 3.71 -8.36 12.46
N PHE A 108 3.10 -7.87 13.52
CA PHE A 108 2.68 -6.47 13.69
C PHE A 108 3.69 -5.44 13.17
N TYR A 109 4.98 -5.73 13.30
CA TYR A 109 6.08 -4.87 12.85
C TYR A 109 6.31 -4.83 11.32
N LEU A 110 5.66 -5.71 10.57
CA LEU A 110 5.76 -5.76 9.11
C LEU A 110 4.52 -5.18 8.42
N TRP A 111 3.53 -4.80 9.20
CA TRP A 111 2.30 -4.23 8.66
C TRP A 111 2.58 -2.88 7.98
N GLU A 112 2.17 -2.80 6.74
CA GLU A 112 2.22 -1.57 5.95
C GLU A 112 1.09 -0.60 6.30
N GLU A 113 0.31 -0.93 7.33
CA GLU A 113 -0.78 -0.09 7.77
C GLU A 113 -0.27 1.21 8.36
N ILE A 114 -0.80 2.28 7.84
CA ILE A 114 -0.44 3.64 8.25
C ILE A 114 -1.03 3.96 9.63
N LEU A 115 -2.07 3.22 10.05
CA LEU A 115 -2.75 3.37 11.34
C LEU A 115 -2.93 2.02 12.06
N PRO A 116 -1.85 1.36 12.48
CA PRO A 116 -1.89 -0.01 13.02
C PRO A 116 -2.64 -0.16 14.35
N ALA A 117 -2.99 0.92 15.02
CA ALA A 117 -3.67 0.90 16.32
C ALA A 117 -5.19 0.76 16.25
N MET A 118 -5.78 0.71 15.06
CA MET A 118 -7.22 0.70 14.89
C MET A 118 -7.76 -0.72 14.73
N LYS A 119 -8.58 -1.15 15.67
CA LYS A 119 -9.45 -2.31 15.47
C LYS A 119 -10.62 -1.88 14.58
N HIS A 120 -10.61 -2.34 13.33
CA HIS A 120 -11.77 -2.20 12.46
C HIS A 120 -12.82 -3.24 12.87
N LYS A 121 -14.10 -2.82 12.96
CA LYS A 121 -15.22 -3.75 13.26
C LYS A 121 -15.48 -4.72 12.11
N LYS A 122 -15.14 -4.29 10.89
CA LYS A 122 -15.29 -5.09 9.67
C LYS A 122 -13.98 -4.99 8.89
N GLU A 123 -13.27 -6.08 8.80
CA GLU A 123 -11.98 -6.14 8.16
C GLU A 123 -11.91 -7.33 7.20
N VAL A 124 -11.30 -7.11 6.05
CA VAL A 124 -11.07 -8.14 5.04
C VAL A 124 -9.63 -8.03 4.57
N HIS A 125 -8.90 -9.12 4.72
CA HIS A 125 -7.52 -9.22 4.26
C HIS A 125 -7.47 -9.74 2.83
N VAL A 126 -6.66 -9.12 2.01
CA VAL A 126 -6.47 -9.47 0.59
C VAL A 126 -5.00 -9.60 0.25
N HIS A 127 -4.68 -10.45 -0.71
CA HIS A 127 -3.30 -10.69 -1.15
C HIS A 127 -2.90 -9.92 -2.41
N ASP A 128 -3.87 -9.33 -3.10
CA ASP A 128 -3.62 -8.61 -4.34
C ASP A 128 -4.44 -7.32 -4.44
N ARG A 129 -3.89 -6.35 -5.16
CA ARG A 129 -4.44 -5.02 -5.28
C ARG A 129 -5.72 -4.96 -6.13
N ALA A 130 -5.87 -5.84 -7.11
CA ALA A 130 -7.05 -5.88 -7.95
C ALA A 130 -8.27 -6.35 -7.15
N SER A 131 -8.11 -7.41 -6.34
CA SER A 131 -9.14 -7.88 -5.41
C SER A 131 -9.52 -6.80 -4.40
N LEU A 132 -8.54 -6.07 -3.85
CA LEU A 132 -8.80 -4.97 -2.92
C LEU A 132 -9.73 -3.92 -3.55
N PHE A 133 -9.43 -3.42 -4.75
CA PHE A 133 -10.25 -2.41 -5.39
C PHE A 133 -11.63 -2.94 -5.80
N ASN A 134 -11.74 -4.16 -6.29
CA ASN A 134 -13.01 -4.77 -6.63
C ASN A 134 -13.93 -4.91 -5.41
N LEU A 135 -13.39 -5.34 -4.28
CA LEU A 135 -14.13 -5.46 -3.02
C LEU A 135 -14.51 -4.08 -2.48
N ALA A 136 -13.61 -3.11 -2.53
CA ALA A 136 -13.89 -1.74 -2.10
C ALA A 136 -15.05 -1.11 -2.89
N VAL A 137 -15.12 -1.37 -4.20
CA VAL A 137 -16.24 -0.93 -5.05
C VAL A 137 -17.51 -1.72 -4.73
N GLY A 138 -17.41 -3.05 -4.62
CA GLY A 138 -18.57 -3.95 -4.47
C GLY A 138 -19.25 -3.87 -3.11
N LEU A 139 -18.51 -3.59 -2.04
CA LEU A 139 -18.99 -3.59 -0.67
C LEU A 139 -19.06 -2.19 -0.05
N ASN A 140 -18.86 -1.12 -0.82
CA ASN A 140 -18.73 0.25 -0.31
C ASN A 140 -17.72 0.32 0.85
N GLY A 141 -16.58 -0.31 0.69
CA GLY A 141 -15.54 -0.31 1.70
C GLY A 141 -14.44 0.69 1.36
N TYR A 142 -13.40 0.67 2.18
CA TYR A 142 -12.26 1.58 2.06
C TYR A 142 -10.94 0.87 2.31
N THR A 143 -9.87 1.49 1.88
CA THR A 143 -8.51 1.14 2.30
C THR A 143 -7.72 2.41 2.60
N ILE A 144 -6.68 2.30 3.40
CA ILE A 144 -5.80 3.41 3.76
C ILE A 144 -4.42 3.13 3.16
N SER A 145 -3.89 4.09 2.41
CA SER A 145 -2.60 3.97 1.76
C SER A 145 -1.92 5.34 1.60
N SER A 146 -0.77 5.37 0.96
CA SER A 146 0.08 6.56 0.78
C SER A 146 -0.52 7.71 -0.07
N GLY A 147 -1.71 7.54 -0.62
CA GLY A 147 -2.35 8.56 -1.45
C GLY A 147 -1.80 8.70 -2.87
N ILE A 148 -0.78 7.94 -3.24
CA ILE A 148 -0.18 7.98 -4.56
C ILE A 148 -0.97 7.04 -5.49
N LEU A 149 -1.97 7.61 -6.16
CA LEU A 149 -2.67 6.98 -7.26
C LEU A 149 -2.36 7.73 -8.55
N GLY A 150 -2.01 7.00 -9.58
CA GLY A 150 -2.00 7.55 -10.91
C GLY A 150 -3.43 7.81 -11.38
N ALA A 151 -3.75 9.06 -11.61
CA ALA A 151 -5.07 9.48 -12.04
C ALA A 151 -5.54 8.75 -13.32
N ASP A 152 -4.59 8.42 -14.19
CA ASP A 152 -4.89 7.84 -15.51
C ASP A 152 -5.24 6.34 -15.46
N LEU A 153 -4.80 5.60 -14.43
CA LEU A 153 -4.98 4.15 -14.38
C LEU A 153 -6.08 3.69 -13.42
N ASN A 154 -6.40 4.47 -12.39
CA ASN A 154 -7.37 4.09 -11.35
C ASN A 154 -8.44 5.16 -11.09
N GLY A 155 -8.33 6.34 -11.71
CA GLY A 155 -9.20 7.49 -11.47
C GLY A 155 -10.65 7.32 -11.91
N GLU A 156 -11.00 6.27 -12.67
CA GLU A 156 -12.39 6.06 -13.09
C GLU A 156 -13.27 5.49 -11.97
N HIS A 157 -12.71 4.71 -11.04
CA HIS A 157 -13.51 3.98 -10.06
C HIS A 157 -13.22 4.34 -8.59
N VAL A 158 -12.08 4.90 -8.29
CA VAL A 158 -11.62 5.18 -6.92
C VAL A 158 -11.24 6.65 -6.74
N VAL A 159 -11.54 7.19 -5.57
CA VAL A 159 -11.18 8.57 -5.17
C VAL A 159 -10.33 8.52 -3.91
N VAL A 160 -9.35 9.40 -3.86
CA VAL A 160 -8.49 9.61 -2.69
C VAL A 160 -9.07 10.74 -1.84
N LYS A 161 -9.22 10.51 -0.54
CA LYS A 161 -9.67 11.49 0.43
C LYS A 161 -8.62 11.68 1.52
N THR A 162 -8.53 12.88 2.04
CA THR A 162 -7.64 13.16 3.18
C THR A 162 -8.19 12.49 4.43
N SER A 163 -7.35 11.78 5.18
CA SER A 163 -7.72 11.29 6.51
C SER A 163 -7.68 12.44 7.50
N GLY A 164 -8.82 12.71 8.17
CA GLY A 164 -8.88 13.64 9.29
C GLY A 164 -8.31 12.97 10.54
N SER A 165 -7.37 13.65 11.22
CA SER A 165 -7.02 13.32 12.60
C SER A 165 -8.19 13.70 13.49
N GLY A 166 -8.84 12.72 14.09
CA GLY A 166 -9.74 12.93 15.21
C GLY A 166 -8.96 13.20 16.47
#